data_7c9b13bf90252fd5c30846e53240162c
#
_entry.id   7c9b13bf90252fd5c30846e53240162c
#
_cell.length_a   1.000
_cell.length_b   1.000
_cell.length_c   1.000
_cell.angle_alpha   90.00
_cell.angle_beta   90.00
_cell.angle_gamma   90.00
#
_symmetry.space_group_name_H-M   'P 1'
#
loop_
_entity.id
_entity.type
_entity.pdbx_description
1 polymer ?
#
loop_
_entity_poly.entity_id
_entity_poly.type
_entity_poly.pdbx_seq_one_letter_code
_entity_poly.pdbx_strand_id
1 'polypeptide(L)'
;MTVRRTAILGAMLTSLGPVSMAIYTPAMPELVRAFATTESAIKMSLTLYFGGFAIAQLVSGAMSDAFGRRKATILFLLIYLAGGALAAFAPSVEVLLAARLIQGIGASVGVTVARAVVRDQFSGHQAIGILNLIGIMLAVGPAAGPTIGGLSLLAFGWQSVFVLMLAFGLISITAIVFCLRETTVPDRSRLRPSRLLSAYGELLASPRFLVSALVLGGTVGALYAQSTMLPFVLINDVGLSPTAFGVGMLMQSGAYFLGSIALRFIARRIGDRRSAVMGLCLSATGGVLIFLSVHLIPPSFLSIMGPVAVATFGLALLTPHVITMGMAPFPHIAGSASAMMGFIQMSAGFSAGVIAALLGSPLTSFGTIIPLMELSAVASYVVFAVISRRRA
;
A
#
# COMPACT_ATOMS: atom_id res chain seq x y z
N MET A 1 6.44 -6.80 -26.24
CA MET A 1 6.96 -7.84 -25.28
C MET A 1 5.98 -9.01 -25.23
N THR A 2 6.40 -10.19 -24.73
CA THR A 2 5.47 -11.31 -24.53
C THR A 2 4.61 -11.10 -23.28
N VAL A 3 3.39 -11.69 -23.25
CA VAL A 3 2.46 -11.65 -22.11
C VAL A 3 3.16 -12.04 -20.80
N ARG A 4 3.89 -13.18 -20.82
CA ARG A 4 4.61 -13.69 -19.63
C ARG A 4 5.68 -12.70 -19.13
N ARG A 5 6.46 -12.11 -20.04
CA ARG A 5 7.51 -11.15 -19.66
C ARG A 5 6.90 -9.87 -19.06
N THR A 6 5.84 -9.34 -19.67
CA THR A 6 5.14 -8.15 -19.15
C THR A 6 4.51 -8.43 -17.77
N ALA A 7 3.90 -9.60 -17.59
CA ALA A 7 3.32 -9.99 -16.31
C ALA A 7 4.37 -10.10 -15.20
N ILE A 8 5.53 -10.71 -15.46
CA ILE A 8 6.61 -10.85 -14.47
C ILE A 8 7.18 -9.46 -14.11
N LEU A 9 7.52 -8.63 -15.10
CA LEU A 9 8.05 -7.29 -14.85
C LEU A 9 7.02 -6.41 -14.12
N GLY A 10 5.76 -6.45 -14.53
CA GLY A 10 4.68 -5.73 -13.87
C GLY A 10 4.48 -6.16 -12.42
N ALA A 11 4.52 -7.48 -12.16
CA ALA A 11 4.43 -8.04 -10.82
C ALA A 11 5.60 -7.59 -9.93
N MET A 12 6.84 -7.70 -10.41
CA MET A 12 8.03 -7.25 -9.69
C MET A 12 7.95 -5.76 -9.33
N LEU A 13 7.63 -4.91 -10.32
CA LEU A 13 7.53 -3.47 -10.10
C LEU A 13 6.42 -3.12 -9.10
N THR A 14 5.25 -3.71 -9.27
CA THR A 14 4.10 -3.42 -8.38
C THR A 14 4.34 -3.90 -6.96
N SER A 15 5.07 -5.00 -6.77
CA SER A 15 5.39 -5.55 -5.45
C SER A 15 6.49 -4.79 -4.72
N LEU A 16 7.28 -3.95 -5.39
CA LEU A 16 8.44 -3.27 -4.81
C LEU A 16 8.08 -2.50 -3.53
N GLY A 17 7.02 -1.69 -3.58
CA GLY A 17 6.56 -0.92 -2.44
C GLY A 17 6.07 -1.78 -1.27
N PRO A 18 5.05 -2.62 -1.47
CA PRO A 18 4.51 -3.49 -0.43
C PRO A 18 5.51 -4.48 0.16
N VAL A 19 6.39 -5.06 -0.65
CA VAL A 19 7.45 -5.96 -0.18
C VAL A 19 8.43 -5.23 0.73
N SER A 20 8.87 -4.02 0.33
CA SER A 20 9.79 -3.20 1.13
C SER A 20 9.20 -2.78 2.47
N MET A 21 7.91 -2.50 2.49
CA MET A 21 7.17 -2.22 3.72
C MET A 21 7.10 -3.48 4.61
N ALA A 22 6.70 -4.60 4.02
CA ALA A 22 6.43 -5.83 4.75
C ALA A 22 7.70 -6.46 5.36
N ILE A 23 8.82 -6.48 4.62
CA ILE A 23 10.12 -6.98 5.13
C ILE A 23 10.63 -6.11 6.29
N TYR A 24 10.33 -4.81 6.30
CA TYR A 24 10.79 -3.86 7.30
C TYR A 24 10.11 -4.03 8.66
N THR A 25 8.81 -4.36 8.66
CA THR A 25 7.97 -4.32 9.86
C THR A 25 8.49 -5.15 11.04
N PRO A 26 8.99 -6.40 10.92
CA PRO A 26 9.48 -7.17 12.06
C PRO A 26 10.76 -6.59 12.68
N ALA A 27 11.52 -5.76 11.96
CA ALA A 27 12.73 -5.14 12.47
C ALA A 27 12.47 -3.86 13.29
N MET A 28 11.28 -3.27 13.21
CA MET A 28 11.00 -1.97 13.84
C MET A 28 11.28 -1.95 15.37
N PRO A 29 10.87 -2.92 16.19
CA PRO A 29 11.19 -2.93 17.61
C PRO A 29 12.70 -3.07 17.90
N GLU A 30 13.45 -3.80 17.07
CA GLU A 30 14.91 -3.91 17.22
C GLU A 30 15.62 -2.60 16.86
N LEU A 31 15.13 -1.88 15.85
CA LEU A 31 15.67 -0.58 15.46
C LEU A 31 15.58 0.48 16.58
N VAL A 32 14.55 0.41 17.44
CA VAL A 32 14.45 1.29 18.62
C VAL A 32 15.68 1.09 19.52
N ARG A 33 16.07 -0.15 19.75
CA ARG A 33 17.25 -0.50 20.56
C ARG A 33 18.56 -0.18 19.83
N ALA A 34 18.64 -0.55 18.55
CA ALA A 34 19.86 -0.35 17.74
C ALA A 34 20.26 1.13 17.61
N PHE A 35 19.27 2.03 17.49
CA PHE A 35 19.51 3.48 17.38
C PHE A 35 19.33 4.21 18.73
N ALA A 36 19.11 3.49 19.85
CA ALA A 36 18.87 4.08 21.18
C ALA A 36 17.84 5.23 21.12
N THR A 37 16.72 5.01 20.41
CA THR A 37 15.69 6.01 20.11
C THR A 37 14.30 5.58 20.63
N THR A 38 13.25 6.30 20.24
CA THR A 38 11.88 6.04 20.66
C THR A 38 11.11 5.22 19.61
N GLU A 39 10.07 4.51 20.05
CA GLU A 39 9.13 3.85 19.15
C GLU A 39 8.48 4.84 18.15
N SER A 40 8.21 6.07 18.62
CA SER A 40 7.66 7.14 17.80
C SER A 40 8.60 7.51 16.63
N ALA A 41 9.90 7.61 16.87
CA ALA A 41 10.88 7.89 15.84
C ALA A 41 10.95 6.74 14.80
N ILE A 42 10.90 5.49 15.25
CA ILE A 42 10.91 4.35 14.33
C ILE A 42 9.56 4.21 13.58
N LYS A 43 8.42 4.46 14.22
CA LYS A 43 7.11 4.58 13.51
C LYS A 43 7.20 5.63 12.39
N MET A 44 7.84 6.78 12.68
CA MET A 44 8.03 7.86 11.71
C MET A 44 8.86 7.41 10.49
N SER A 45 9.78 6.47 10.61
CA SER A 45 10.58 5.97 9.49
C SER A 45 9.71 5.30 8.40
N LEU A 46 8.76 4.45 8.80
CA LEU A 46 7.80 3.84 7.87
C LEU A 46 6.76 4.86 7.38
N THR A 47 6.37 5.79 8.25
CA THR A 47 5.47 6.89 7.91
C THR A 47 6.07 7.79 6.82
N LEU A 48 7.33 8.18 6.93
CA LEU A 48 8.03 8.97 5.90
C LEU A 48 8.20 8.22 4.58
N TYR A 49 8.37 6.89 4.63
CA TYR A 49 8.32 6.07 3.43
C TYR A 49 6.97 6.21 2.70
N PHE A 50 5.83 6.20 3.42
CA PHE A 50 4.52 6.44 2.83
C PHE A 50 4.39 7.86 2.28
N GLY A 51 4.92 8.86 2.98
CA GLY A 51 4.93 10.25 2.53
C GLY A 51 5.70 10.44 1.23
N GLY A 52 6.92 9.90 1.15
CA GLY A 52 7.74 9.92 -0.05
C GLY A 52 7.06 9.21 -1.22
N PHE A 53 6.49 8.04 -0.96
CA PHE A 53 5.73 7.27 -1.96
C PHE A 53 4.52 8.05 -2.46
N ALA A 54 3.72 8.63 -1.56
CA ALA A 54 2.52 9.38 -1.91
C ALA A 54 2.83 10.57 -2.83
N ILE A 55 3.75 11.44 -2.41
CA ILE A 55 4.11 12.64 -3.18
C ILE A 55 4.66 12.27 -4.55
N ALA A 56 5.60 11.32 -4.59
CA ALA A 56 6.23 10.92 -5.83
C ALA A 56 5.25 10.20 -6.79
N GLN A 57 4.23 9.52 -6.26
CA GLN A 57 3.21 8.84 -7.07
C GLN A 57 2.42 9.80 -7.95
N LEU A 58 2.18 11.04 -7.50
CA LEU A 58 1.49 12.04 -8.31
C LEU A 58 2.24 12.40 -9.60
N VAL A 59 3.57 12.35 -9.57
CA VAL A 59 4.40 12.74 -10.71
C VAL A 59 5.03 11.58 -11.45
N SER A 60 5.19 10.41 -10.81
CA SER A 60 5.90 9.25 -11.40
C SER A 60 5.28 8.76 -12.71
N GLY A 61 3.95 8.76 -12.81
CA GLY A 61 3.23 8.42 -14.04
C GLY A 61 3.53 9.39 -15.18
N ALA A 62 3.40 10.69 -14.92
CA ALA A 62 3.69 11.73 -15.91
C ALA A 62 5.16 11.76 -16.32
N MET A 63 6.09 11.52 -15.37
CA MET A 63 7.51 11.37 -15.67
C MET A 63 7.77 10.17 -16.59
N SER A 64 7.09 9.05 -16.36
CA SER A 64 7.22 7.87 -17.23
C SER A 64 6.63 8.08 -18.63
N ASP A 65 5.60 8.92 -18.76
CA ASP A 65 5.06 9.33 -20.06
C ASP A 65 5.99 10.32 -20.78
N ALA A 66 6.64 11.21 -20.04
CA ALA A 66 7.45 12.28 -20.60
C ALA A 66 8.86 11.85 -21.00
N PHE A 67 9.49 10.95 -20.23
CA PHE A 67 10.86 10.50 -20.47
C PHE A 67 10.95 9.08 -21.02
N GLY A 68 9.84 8.39 -21.13
CA GLY A 68 9.76 6.97 -21.50
C GLY A 68 9.69 6.05 -20.28
N ARG A 69 8.98 4.93 -20.43
CA ARG A 69 8.72 3.95 -19.35
C ARG A 69 10.02 3.42 -18.75
N ARG A 70 10.94 2.99 -19.64
CA ARG A 70 12.20 2.37 -19.22
C ARG A 70 13.10 3.34 -18.46
N LYS A 71 13.34 4.54 -19.02
CA LYS A 71 14.24 5.54 -18.41
C LYS A 71 13.71 6.02 -17.05
N ALA A 72 12.43 6.36 -16.99
CA ALA A 72 11.82 6.79 -15.74
C ALA A 72 11.89 5.69 -14.67
N THR A 73 11.57 4.44 -15.02
CA THR A 73 11.65 3.31 -14.08
C THR A 73 13.07 3.13 -13.54
N ILE A 74 14.10 3.18 -14.40
CA ILE A 74 15.50 3.06 -13.97
C ILE A 74 15.86 4.18 -13.00
N LEU A 75 15.50 5.44 -13.29
CA LEU A 75 15.76 6.58 -12.41
C LEU A 75 15.15 6.36 -11.01
N PHE A 76 13.88 6.00 -10.94
CA PHE A 76 13.21 5.76 -9.66
C PHE A 76 13.78 4.55 -8.90
N LEU A 77 14.16 3.48 -9.61
CA LEU A 77 14.84 2.33 -9.00
C LEU A 77 16.23 2.70 -8.46
N LEU A 78 16.97 3.59 -9.13
CA LEU A 78 18.23 4.11 -8.60
C LEU A 78 18.00 4.94 -7.31
N ILE A 79 16.96 5.77 -7.27
CA ILE A 79 16.56 6.51 -6.05
C ILE A 79 16.20 5.51 -4.94
N TYR A 80 15.43 4.45 -5.26
CA TYR A 80 15.08 3.40 -4.30
C TYR A 80 16.32 2.70 -3.74
N LEU A 81 17.27 2.33 -4.59
CA LEU A 81 18.53 1.69 -4.19
C LEU A 81 19.40 2.62 -3.35
N ALA A 82 19.50 3.89 -3.72
CA ALA A 82 20.22 4.89 -2.93
C ALA A 82 19.63 5.05 -1.52
N GLY A 83 18.30 5.16 -1.42
CA GLY A 83 17.60 5.18 -0.12
C GLY A 83 17.80 3.88 0.67
N GLY A 84 17.74 2.72 0.01
CA GLY A 84 17.98 1.43 0.64
C GLY A 84 19.41 1.28 1.16
N ALA A 85 20.41 1.70 0.39
CA ALA A 85 21.81 1.70 0.81
C ALA A 85 22.06 2.66 1.99
N LEU A 86 21.51 3.87 1.91
CA LEU A 86 21.60 4.85 3.00
C LEU A 86 20.96 4.31 4.29
N ALA A 87 19.85 3.58 4.20
CA ALA A 87 19.20 2.97 5.35
C ALA A 87 20.02 1.81 5.95
N ALA A 88 20.63 0.97 5.10
CA ALA A 88 21.46 -0.16 5.55
C ALA A 88 22.71 0.27 6.35
N PHE A 89 23.25 1.43 6.01
CA PHE A 89 24.45 2.01 6.64
C PHE A 89 24.15 3.26 7.48
N ALA A 90 22.90 3.46 7.89
CA ALA A 90 22.50 4.63 8.65
C ALA A 90 23.23 4.71 9.99
N PRO A 91 23.99 5.79 10.27
CA PRO A 91 24.69 5.97 11.54
C PRO A 91 23.79 6.52 12.65
N SER A 92 22.62 7.09 12.29
CA SER A 92 21.67 7.68 13.22
C SER A 92 20.22 7.51 12.73
N VAL A 93 19.26 7.75 13.63
CA VAL A 93 17.84 7.64 13.29
C VAL A 93 17.40 8.68 12.26
N GLU A 94 17.98 9.90 12.29
CA GLU A 94 17.67 10.97 11.33
C GLU A 94 18.06 10.56 9.92
N VAL A 95 19.21 9.92 9.76
CA VAL A 95 19.67 9.38 8.47
C VAL A 95 18.75 8.26 8.01
N LEU A 96 18.32 7.37 8.92
CA LEU A 96 17.33 6.33 8.62
C LEU A 96 16.02 6.95 8.15
N LEU A 97 15.52 8.01 8.81
CA LEU A 97 14.30 8.71 8.45
C LEU A 97 14.39 9.29 7.02
N ALA A 98 15.48 9.99 6.72
CA ALA A 98 15.74 10.54 5.38
C ALA A 98 15.87 9.43 4.33
N ALA A 99 16.56 8.36 4.64
CA ALA A 99 16.73 7.19 3.78
C ALA A 99 15.40 6.54 3.42
N ARG A 100 14.49 6.38 4.40
CA ARG A 100 13.16 5.82 4.17
C ARG A 100 12.27 6.71 3.32
N LEU A 101 12.34 8.04 3.48
CA LEU A 101 11.66 8.99 2.60
C LEU A 101 12.14 8.84 1.14
N ILE A 102 13.46 8.83 0.92
CA ILE A 102 14.07 8.64 -0.40
C ILE A 102 13.68 7.30 -1.01
N GLN A 103 13.71 6.23 -0.23
CA GLN A 103 13.32 4.89 -0.67
C GLN A 103 11.84 4.83 -1.07
N GLY A 104 10.95 5.51 -0.32
CA GLY A 104 9.54 5.64 -0.66
C GLY A 104 9.32 6.36 -2.00
N ILE A 105 10.04 7.46 -2.24
CA ILE A 105 10.02 8.16 -3.54
C ILE A 105 10.37 7.19 -4.66
N GLY A 106 11.46 6.44 -4.52
CA GLY A 106 11.89 5.48 -5.54
C GLY A 106 10.90 4.34 -5.79
N ALA A 107 10.21 3.86 -4.75
CA ALA A 107 9.25 2.75 -4.88
C ALA A 107 7.96 3.14 -5.61
N SER A 108 7.62 4.42 -5.67
CA SER A 108 6.33 4.93 -6.19
C SER A 108 6.06 4.61 -7.67
N VAL A 109 7.11 4.47 -8.47
CA VAL A 109 6.99 4.23 -9.92
C VAL A 109 6.42 2.85 -10.25
N GLY A 110 6.56 1.90 -9.35
CA GLY A 110 6.28 0.49 -9.64
C GLY A 110 4.85 0.25 -10.10
N VAL A 111 3.87 0.72 -9.33
CA VAL A 111 2.44 0.53 -9.64
C VAL A 111 2.02 1.29 -10.90
N THR A 112 2.50 2.53 -11.07
CA THR A 112 2.11 3.40 -12.17
C THR A 112 2.63 2.89 -13.50
N VAL A 113 3.92 2.51 -13.57
CA VAL A 113 4.54 2.00 -14.81
C VAL A 113 4.05 0.60 -15.15
N ALA A 114 3.88 -0.29 -14.18
CA ALA A 114 3.37 -1.64 -14.45
C ALA A 114 2.03 -1.59 -15.19
N ARG A 115 1.09 -0.79 -14.71
CA ARG A 115 -0.23 -0.61 -15.34
C ARG A 115 -0.13 0.08 -16.71
N ALA A 116 0.76 1.07 -16.84
CA ALA A 116 0.97 1.78 -18.08
C ALA A 116 1.53 0.86 -19.18
N VAL A 117 2.55 0.05 -18.88
CA VAL A 117 3.15 -0.91 -19.84
C VAL A 117 2.13 -1.94 -20.32
N VAL A 118 1.24 -2.42 -19.42
CA VAL A 118 0.16 -3.33 -19.82
C VAL A 118 -0.79 -2.64 -20.79
N ARG A 119 -1.24 -1.43 -20.49
CA ARG A 119 -2.15 -0.65 -21.34
C ARG A 119 -1.53 -0.29 -22.70
N ASP A 120 -0.22 0.00 -22.71
CA ASP A 120 0.48 0.40 -23.95
C ASP A 120 0.64 -0.76 -24.93
N GLN A 121 0.60 -2.03 -24.47
CA GLN A 121 0.93 -3.19 -25.30
C GLN A 121 -0.21 -4.19 -25.48
N PHE A 122 -1.20 -4.18 -24.61
CA PHE A 122 -2.26 -5.18 -24.60
C PHE A 122 -3.64 -4.53 -24.45
N SER A 123 -4.66 -5.18 -25.01
CA SER A 123 -6.06 -4.76 -24.93
C SER A 123 -6.97 -5.94 -24.60
N GLY A 124 -8.22 -5.66 -24.21
CA GLY A 124 -9.24 -6.67 -23.98
C GLY A 124 -8.83 -7.73 -22.95
N HIS A 125 -9.13 -8.98 -23.22
CA HIS A 125 -8.90 -10.10 -22.31
C HIS A 125 -7.43 -10.31 -21.92
N GLN A 126 -6.50 -10.03 -22.80
CA GLN A 126 -5.07 -10.17 -22.50
C GLN A 126 -4.61 -9.16 -21.43
N ALA A 127 -5.00 -7.90 -21.57
CA ALA A 127 -4.69 -6.86 -20.58
C ALA A 127 -5.28 -7.22 -19.20
N ILE A 128 -6.53 -7.66 -19.16
CA ILE A 128 -7.20 -8.09 -17.92
C ILE A 128 -6.46 -9.26 -17.28
N GLY A 129 -6.06 -10.26 -18.07
CA GLY A 129 -5.31 -11.43 -17.56
C GLY A 129 -3.97 -11.04 -16.93
N ILE A 130 -3.22 -10.13 -17.57
CA ILE A 130 -1.93 -9.64 -17.04
C ILE A 130 -2.15 -8.83 -15.76
N LEU A 131 -3.14 -7.93 -15.73
CA LEU A 131 -3.43 -7.13 -14.55
C LEU A 131 -3.90 -7.99 -13.36
N ASN A 132 -4.66 -9.05 -13.62
CA ASN A 132 -5.04 -10.02 -12.58
C ASN A 132 -3.82 -10.76 -12.02
N LEU A 133 -2.87 -11.18 -12.86
CA LEU A 133 -1.65 -11.83 -12.39
C LEU A 133 -0.78 -10.87 -11.57
N ILE A 134 -0.66 -9.61 -11.99
CA ILE A 134 0.00 -8.55 -11.21
C ILE A 134 -0.69 -8.40 -9.85
N GLY A 135 -2.03 -8.40 -9.80
CA GLY A 135 -2.80 -8.31 -8.56
C GLY A 135 -2.56 -9.48 -7.61
N ILE A 136 -2.44 -10.71 -8.13
CA ILE A 136 -2.09 -11.89 -7.32
C ILE A 136 -0.69 -11.73 -6.72
N MET A 137 0.29 -11.32 -7.52
CA MET A 137 1.66 -11.12 -7.04
C MET A 137 1.75 -9.98 -6.01
N LEU A 138 0.91 -8.95 -6.15
CA LEU A 138 0.80 -7.86 -5.16
C LEU A 138 0.37 -8.37 -3.77
N ALA A 139 -0.43 -9.42 -3.71
CA ALA A 139 -0.88 -10.03 -2.45
C ALA A 139 0.20 -10.93 -1.80
N VAL A 140 1.11 -11.52 -2.60
CA VAL A 140 2.17 -12.40 -2.11
C VAL A 140 3.22 -11.64 -1.28
N GLY A 141 3.56 -10.41 -1.69
CA GLY A 141 4.56 -9.60 -1.02
C GLY A 141 4.25 -9.35 0.47
N PRO A 142 3.08 -8.80 0.80
CA PRO A 142 2.65 -8.63 2.19
C PRO A 142 2.50 -9.95 2.97
N ALA A 143 2.21 -11.05 2.29
CA ALA A 143 2.10 -12.37 2.92
C ALA A 143 3.46 -12.93 3.33
N ALA A 144 4.43 -12.94 2.42
CA ALA A 144 5.75 -13.52 2.64
C ALA A 144 6.74 -12.56 3.30
N GLY A 145 6.58 -11.25 3.06
CA GLY A 145 7.52 -10.21 3.49
C GLY A 145 7.84 -10.22 4.97
N PRO A 146 6.84 -10.20 5.88
CA PRO A 146 7.12 -10.19 7.32
C PRO A 146 7.81 -11.46 7.81
N THR A 147 7.47 -12.62 7.24
CA THR A 147 8.12 -13.89 7.59
C THR A 147 9.59 -13.90 7.13
N ILE A 148 9.85 -13.48 5.88
CA ILE A 148 11.21 -13.38 5.34
C ILE A 148 12.02 -12.35 6.14
N GLY A 149 11.41 -11.19 6.46
CA GLY A 149 12.03 -10.14 7.27
C GLY A 149 12.38 -10.62 8.68
N GLY A 150 11.46 -11.33 9.34
CA GLY A 150 11.67 -11.88 10.69
C GLY A 150 12.76 -12.96 10.74
N LEU A 151 12.80 -13.85 9.75
CA LEU A 151 13.86 -14.87 9.63
C LEU A 151 15.23 -14.23 9.34
N SER A 152 15.27 -13.25 8.44
CA SER A 152 16.51 -12.51 8.12
C SER A 152 17.05 -11.74 9.32
N LEU A 153 16.15 -11.07 10.05
CA LEU A 153 16.46 -10.37 11.29
C LEU A 153 17.11 -11.29 12.33
N LEU A 154 16.51 -12.47 12.55
CA LEU A 154 17.02 -13.44 13.50
C LEU A 154 18.42 -13.95 13.12
N ALA A 155 18.68 -14.19 11.83
CA ALA A 155 19.93 -14.77 11.35
C ALA A 155 21.07 -13.75 11.22
N PHE A 156 20.77 -12.50 10.82
CA PHE A 156 21.78 -11.52 10.36
C PHE A 156 21.58 -10.12 10.93
N GLY A 157 20.63 -9.91 11.85
CA GLY A 157 20.33 -8.60 12.44
C GLY A 157 19.55 -7.66 11.51
N TRP A 158 19.28 -6.44 12.01
CA TRP A 158 18.36 -5.50 11.36
C TRP A 158 18.84 -4.98 9.99
N GLN A 159 20.14 -4.89 9.74
CA GLN A 159 20.69 -4.48 8.44
C GLN A 159 20.25 -5.41 7.31
N SER A 160 20.04 -6.68 7.61
CA SER A 160 19.67 -7.70 6.64
C SER A 160 18.36 -7.41 5.93
N VAL A 161 17.41 -6.73 6.60
CA VAL A 161 16.14 -6.36 5.95
C VAL A 161 16.36 -5.35 4.83
N PHE A 162 17.32 -4.44 4.98
CA PHE A 162 17.68 -3.48 3.93
C PHE A 162 18.49 -4.14 2.82
N VAL A 163 19.37 -5.11 3.16
CA VAL A 163 20.11 -5.91 2.17
C VAL A 163 19.13 -6.70 1.28
N LEU A 164 18.09 -7.31 1.86
CA LEU A 164 17.03 -7.98 1.09
C LEU A 164 16.29 -7.01 0.15
N MET A 165 15.98 -5.80 0.62
CA MET A 165 15.36 -4.77 -0.22
C MET A 165 16.27 -4.32 -1.34
N LEU A 166 17.58 -4.13 -1.06
CA LEU A 166 18.59 -3.82 -2.07
C LEU A 166 18.71 -4.92 -3.11
N ALA A 167 18.77 -6.20 -2.68
CA ALA A 167 18.80 -7.34 -3.59
C ALA A 167 17.56 -7.35 -4.50
N PHE A 168 16.37 -7.14 -3.94
CA PHE A 168 15.14 -7.08 -4.72
C PHE A 168 15.13 -5.90 -5.70
N GLY A 169 15.62 -4.73 -5.28
CA GLY A 169 15.80 -3.55 -6.14
C GLY A 169 16.81 -3.78 -7.26
N LEU A 170 17.96 -4.43 -6.98
CA LEU A 170 18.98 -4.79 -7.96
C LEU A 170 18.45 -5.82 -8.99
N ILE A 171 17.71 -6.83 -8.53
CA ILE A 171 17.04 -7.78 -9.43
C ILE A 171 16.03 -7.04 -10.31
N SER A 172 15.25 -6.11 -9.72
CA SER A 172 14.26 -5.34 -10.46
C SER A 172 14.89 -4.43 -11.52
N ILE A 173 15.93 -3.67 -11.19
CA ILE A 173 16.60 -2.78 -12.16
C ILE A 173 17.29 -3.60 -13.26
N THR A 174 17.91 -4.72 -12.93
CA THR A 174 18.51 -5.63 -13.90
C THR A 174 17.46 -6.17 -14.86
N ALA A 175 16.34 -6.65 -14.33
CA ALA A 175 15.23 -7.12 -15.17
C ALA A 175 14.67 -6.00 -16.08
N ILE A 176 14.56 -4.77 -15.59
CA ILE A 176 14.12 -3.61 -16.39
C ILE A 176 15.13 -3.26 -17.47
N VAL A 177 16.41 -3.23 -17.16
CA VAL A 177 17.47 -2.90 -18.12
C VAL A 177 17.52 -3.92 -19.27
N PHE A 178 17.40 -5.20 -18.99
CA PHE A 178 17.51 -6.25 -20.02
C PHE A 178 16.18 -6.66 -20.66
N CYS A 179 15.06 -6.49 -19.95
CA CYS A 179 13.81 -7.06 -20.40
C CYS A 179 12.74 -6.01 -20.78
N LEU A 180 12.77 -4.79 -20.22
CA LEU A 180 11.79 -3.77 -20.56
C LEU A 180 12.22 -3.03 -21.83
N ARG A 181 11.43 -3.16 -22.89
CA ARG A 181 11.54 -2.30 -24.08
C ARG A 181 10.72 -1.03 -23.85
N GLU A 182 11.15 0.07 -24.50
CA GLU A 182 10.33 1.29 -24.48
C GLU A 182 8.98 1.02 -25.16
N THR A 183 7.90 1.40 -24.50
CA THR A 183 6.53 1.11 -24.94
C THR A 183 5.73 2.34 -25.33
N THR A 184 6.30 3.53 -25.11
CA THR A 184 5.65 4.80 -25.41
C THR A 184 6.62 5.75 -26.12
N VAL A 185 6.09 6.64 -26.93
CA VAL A 185 6.85 7.78 -27.44
C VAL A 185 6.90 8.85 -26.35
N PRO A 186 8.11 9.27 -25.91
CA PRO A 186 8.25 10.28 -24.87
C PRO A 186 7.56 11.59 -25.25
N ASP A 187 6.71 12.12 -24.38
CA ASP A 187 6.00 13.39 -24.57
C ASP A 187 6.16 14.30 -23.35
N ARG A 188 7.15 15.20 -23.39
CA ARG A 188 7.43 16.16 -22.32
C ARG A 188 6.26 17.10 -22.00
N SER A 189 5.31 17.27 -22.93
CA SER A 189 4.14 18.12 -22.67
C SER A 189 3.24 17.59 -21.55
N ARG A 190 3.35 16.30 -21.23
CA ARG A 190 2.61 15.63 -20.13
C ARG A 190 3.09 16.03 -18.73
N LEU A 191 4.31 16.60 -18.62
CA LEU A 191 4.83 17.16 -17.36
C LEU A 191 4.39 18.61 -17.11
N ARG A 192 3.64 19.25 -18.03
CA ARG A 192 3.17 20.62 -17.80
C ARG A 192 2.29 20.67 -16.54
N PRO A 193 2.66 21.49 -15.52
CA PRO A 193 1.91 21.56 -14.28
C PRO A 193 0.42 21.87 -14.48
N SER A 194 0.11 22.72 -15.47
CA SER A 194 -1.27 23.05 -15.81
C SER A 194 -2.11 21.85 -16.22
N ARG A 195 -1.55 20.91 -16.99
CA ARG A 195 -2.26 19.67 -17.38
C ARG A 195 -2.49 18.73 -16.20
N LEU A 196 -1.47 18.58 -15.34
CA LEU A 196 -1.58 17.73 -14.14
C LEU A 196 -2.60 18.33 -13.17
N LEU A 197 -2.51 19.62 -12.89
CA LEU A 197 -3.46 20.32 -12.00
C LEU A 197 -4.89 20.28 -12.54
N SER A 198 -5.07 20.46 -13.86
CA SER A 198 -6.39 20.34 -14.50
C SER A 198 -6.97 18.91 -14.35
N ALA A 199 -6.17 17.87 -14.62
CA ALA A 199 -6.61 16.48 -14.46
C ALA A 199 -6.97 16.17 -12.99
N TYR A 200 -6.15 16.61 -12.05
CA TYR A 200 -6.43 16.41 -10.62
C TYR A 200 -7.63 17.25 -10.14
N GLY A 201 -7.80 18.47 -10.65
CA GLY A 201 -8.99 19.28 -10.38
C GLY A 201 -10.28 18.61 -10.87
N GLU A 202 -10.27 18.05 -12.09
CA GLU A 202 -11.39 17.28 -12.63
C GLU A 202 -11.75 16.06 -11.75
N LEU A 203 -10.76 15.32 -11.28
CA LEU A 203 -10.96 14.18 -10.40
C LEU A 203 -11.56 14.58 -9.05
N LEU A 204 -10.99 15.60 -8.41
CA LEU A 204 -11.44 16.08 -7.11
C LEU A 204 -12.81 16.77 -7.16
N ALA A 205 -13.22 17.31 -8.30
CA ALA A 205 -14.56 17.83 -8.52
C ALA A 205 -15.63 16.74 -8.68
N SER A 206 -15.23 15.48 -8.91
CA SER A 206 -16.17 14.38 -9.08
C SER A 206 -16.54 13.71 -7.74
N PRO A 207 -17.81 13.75 -7.31
CA PRO A 207 -18.24 13.10 -6.08
C PRO A 207 -18.01 11.58 -6.09
N ARG A 208 -18.12 10.93 -7.26
CA ARG A 208 -17.87 9.49 -7.41
C ARG A 208 -16.41 9.15 -7.17
N PHE A 209 -15.49 9.94 -7.74
CA PHE A 209 -14.07 9.73 -7.52
C PHE A 209 -13.69 10.01 -6.07
N LEU A 210 -14.13 11.16 -5.54
CA LEU A 210 -13.78 11.59 -4.19
C LEU A 210 -14.23 10.58 -3.13
N VAL A 211 -15.48 10.10 -3.21
CA VAL A 211 -15.97 9.10 -2.28
C VAL A 211 -15.24 7.77 -2.40
N SER A 212 -14.94 7.34 -3.63
CA SER A 212 -14.15 6.12 -3.83
C SER A 212 -12.75 6.25 -3.22
N ALA A 213 -12.11 7.40 -3.41
CA ALA A 213 -10.79 7.68 -2.87
C ALA A 213 -10.81 7.78 -1.34
N LEU A 214 -11.84 8.39 -0.74
CA LEU A 214 -12.01 8.48 0.72
C LEU A 214 -12.31 7.12 1.36
N VAL A 215 -13.15 6.31 0.74
CA VAL A 215 -13.42 4.93 1.21
C VAL A 215 -12.14 4.10 1.21
N LEU A 216 -11.36 4.15 0.13
CA LEU A 216 -10.08 3.44 0.06
C LEU A 216 -9.02 4.09 0.95
N GLY A 217 -9.05 5.40 1.14
CA GLY A 217 -8.21 6.10 2.12
C GLY A 217 -8.47 5.64 3.54
N GLY A 218 -9.74 5.48 3.93
CA GLY A 218 -10.12 4.95 5.24
C GLY A 218 -9.76 3.47 5.42
N THR A 219 -10.01 2.63 4.43
CA THR A 219 -9.81 1.17 4.56
C THR A 219 -8.40 0.70 4.19
N VAL A 220 -7.91 0.98 2.97
CA VAL A 220 -6.53 0.64 2.55
C VAL A 220 -5.51 1.49 3.30
N GLY A 221 -5.83 2.77 3.56
CA GLY A 221 -5.01 3.65 4.40
C GLY A 221 -4.87 3.11 5.82
N ALA A 222 -5.92 2.53 6.40
CA ALA A 222 -5.87 1.83 7.69
C ALA A 222 -4.92 0.63 7.65
N LEU A 223 -4.91 -0.15 6.54
CA LEU A 223 -3.95 -1.24 6.33
C LEU A 223 -2.49 -0.74 6.36
N TYR A 224 -2.20 0.43 5.78
CA TYR A 224 -0.88 1.04 5.84
C TYR A 224 -0.57 1.59 7.23
N ALA A 225 -1.52 2.29 7.85
CA ALA A 225 -1.36 2.85 9.18
C ALA A 225 -1.06 1.77 10.24
N GLN A 226 -1.81 0.68 10.26
CA GLN A 226 -1.57 -0.42 11.21
C GLN A 226 -0.19 -1.05 11.05
N SER A 227 0.41 -1.04 9.86
CA SER A 227 1.76 -1.56 9.64
C SER A 227 2.84 -0.77 10.41
N THR A 228 2.55 0.46 10.84
CA THR A 228 3.44 1.25 11.70
C THR A 228 3.29 0.91 13.20
N MET A 229 2.18 0.30 13.61
CA MET A 229 1.83 0.05 15.01
C MET A 229 1.88 -1.44 15.37
N LEU A 230 1.36 -2.32 14.51
CA LEU A 230 1.28 -3.77 14.78
C LEU A 230 2.59 -4.44 15.20
N PRO A 231 3.77 -4.11 14.64
CA PRO A 231 5.02 -4.71 15.10
C PRO A 231 5.28 -4.47 16.59
N PHE A 232 5.00 -3.26 17.06
CA PHE A 232 5.16 -2.92 18.48
C PHE A 232 4.11 -3.61 19.35
N VAL A 233 2.83 -3.59 18.92
CA VAL A 233 1.74 -4.24 19.64
C VAL A 233 1.99 -5.75 19.78
N LEU A 234 2.33 -6.43 18.69
CA LEU A 234 2.47 -7.89 18.70
C LEU A 234 3.81 -8.36 19.31
N ILE A 235 4.90 -7.61 19.12
CA ILE A 235 6.20 -8.00 19.66
C ILE A 235 6.38 -7.51 21.10
N ASN A 236 6.05 -6.23 21.39
CA ASN A 236 6.30 -5.66 22.72
C ASN A 236 5.16 -5.94 23.70
N ASP A 237 3.88 -5.68 23.29
CA ASP A 237 2.75 -5.81 24.21
C ASP A 237 2.26 -7.27 24.35
N VAL A 238 2.24 -8.04 23.22
CA VAL A 238 1.83 -9.46 23.21
C VAL A 238 3.01 -10.41 23.51
N GLY A 239 4.26 -9.97 23.27
CA GLY A 239 5.47 -10.74 23.56
C GLY A 239 5.86 -11.74 22.45
N LEU A 240 5.46 -11.54 21.19
CA LEU A 240 5.86 -12.42 20.10
C LEU A 240 7.33 -12.19 19.71
N SER A 241 8.00 -13.25 19.26
CA SER A 241 9.27 -13.08 18.56
C SER A 241 9.05 -12.44 17.17
N PRO A 242 10.07 -11.77 16.58
CA PRO A 242 9.96 -11.21 15.23
C PRO A 242 9.56 -12.22 14.17
N THR A 243 10.01 -13.48 14.30
CA THR A 243 9.61 -14.59 13.42
C THR A 243 8.16 -15.00 13.62
N ALA A 244 7.70 -15.09 14.90
CA ALA A 244 6.31 -15.39 15.22
C ALA A 244 5.37 -14.27 14.74
N PHE A 245 5.79 -13.00 14.86
CA PHE A 245 5.09 -11.87 14.23
C PHE A 245 4.97 -12.07 12.72
N GLY A 246 6.07 -12.39 12.03
CA GLY A 246 6.07 -12.61 10.59
C GLY A 246 5.10 -13.71 10.15
N VAL A 247 5.11 -14.86 10.83
CA VAL A 247 4.16 -15.96 10.59
C VAL A 247 2.73 -15.53 10.93
N GLY A 248 2.54 -14.82 12.03
CA GLY A 248 1.23 -14.29 12.45
C GLY A 248 0.57 -13.38 11.42
N MET A 249 1.35 -12.62 10.66
CA MET A 249 0.85 -11.78 9.57
C MET A 249 0.25 -12.58 8.39
N LEU A 250 0.51 -13.89 8.31
CA LEU A 250 -0.19 -14.77 7.35
C LEU A 250 -1.70 -14.83 7.63
N MET A 251 -2.15 -14.60 8.86
CA MET A 251 -3.57 -14.54 9.19
C MET A 251 -4.25 -13.37 8.45
N GLN A 252 -3.64 -12.20 8.44
CA GLN A 252 -4.14 -11.03 7.70
C GLN A 252 -4.14 -11.27 6.18
N SER A 253 -3.02 -11.73 5.65
CA SER A 253 -2.88 -12.01 4.21
C SER A 253 -3.81 -13.14 3.76
N GLY A 254 -3.98 -14.17 4.58
CA GLY A 254 -4.93 -15.26 4.37
C GLY A 254 -6.38 -14.77 4.36
N ALA A 255 -6.74 -13.87 5.27
CA ALA A 255 -8.07 -13.26 5.31
C ALA A 255 -8.35 -12.44 4.02
N TYR A 256 -7.38 -11.66 3.54
CA TYR A 256 -7.49 -10.95 2.26
C TYR A 256 -7.67 -11.92 1.08
N PHE A 257 -6.88 -12.98 1.05
CA PHE A 257 -6.94 -14.01 0.00
C PHE A 257 -8.29 -14.72 -0.01
N LEU A 258 -8.76 -15.16 1.16
CA LEU A 258 -10.06 -15.81 1.32
C LEU A 258 -11.21 -14.86 0.94
N GLY A 259 -11.13 -13.58 1.33
CA GLY A 259 -12.08 -12.54 0.92
C GLY A 259 -12.12 -12.35 -0.60
N SER A 260 -10.95 -12.37 -1.25
CA SER A 260 -10.84 -12.25 -2.71
C SER A 260 -11.44 -13.46 -3.45
N ILE A 261 -11.33 -14.66 -2.88
CA ILE A 261 -11.99 -15.86 -3.40
C ILE A 261 -13.51 -15.77 -3.15
N ALA A 262 -13.91 -15.41 -1.94
CA ALA A 262 -15.31 -15.28 -1.56
C ALA A 262 -16.05 -14.26 -2.44
N LEU A 263 -15.40 -13.16 -2.80
CA LEU A 263 -15.96 -12.15 -3.70
C LEU A 263 -16.45 -12.74 -5.02
N ARG A 264 -15.74 -13.71 -5.61
CA ARG A 264 -16.14 -14.35 -6.88
C ARG A 264 -17.51 -15.05 -6.77
N PHE A 265 -17.77 -15.66 -5.63
CA PHE A 265 -19.05 -16.36 -5.38
C PHE A 265 -20.14 -15.40 -4.93
N ILE A 266 -19.81 -14.47 -4.05
CA ILE A 266 -20.77 -13.50 -3.49
C ILE A 266 -21.25 -12.54 -4.57
N ALA A 267 -20.34 -11.98 -5.39
CA ALA A 267 -20.68 -11.04 -6.45
C ALA A 267 -21.60 -11.66 -7.52
N ARG A 268 -21.44 -12.95 -7.81
CA ARG A 268 -22.36 -13.68 -8.71
C ARG A 268 -23.79 -13.80 -8.17
N ARG A 269 -23.95 -13.86 -6.85
CA ARG A 269 -25.26 -14.04 -6.21
C ARG A 269 -25.98 -12.74 -5.91
N ILE A 270 -25.26 -11.74 -5.39
CA ILE A 270 -25.88 -10.50 -4.90
C ILE A 270 -25.46 -9.24 -5.69
N GLY A 271 -24.52 -9.37 -6.65
CA GLY A 271 -23.98 -8.29 -7.46
C GLY A 271 -22.84 -7.53 -6.79
N ASP A 272 -22.02 -6.85 -7.61
CA ASP A 272 -20.78 -6.18 -7.17
C ASP A 272 -21.03 -5.08 -6.13
N ARG A 273 -22.06 -4.26 -6.32
CA ARG A 273 -22.40 -3.16 -5.40
C ARG A 273 -22.78 -3.67 -4.00
N ARG A 274 -23.60 -4.71 -3.91
CA ARG A 274 -24.02 -5.28 -2.62
C ARG A 274 -22.84 -5.99 -1.94
N SER A 275 -21.99 -6.65 -2.70
CA SER A 275 -20.76 -7.28 -2.20
C SER A 275 -19.82 -6.24 -1.60
N ALA A 276 -19.67 -5.07 -2.25
CA ALA A 276 -18.85 -3.97 -1.73
C ALA A 276 -19.43 -3.37 -0.44
N VAL A 277 -20.76 -3.18 -0.37
CA VAL A 277 -21.42 -2.72 0.87
C VAL A 277 -21.22 -3.72 2.00
N MET A 278 -21.36 -5.02 1.74
CA MET A 278 -21.09 -6.08 2.72
C MET A 278 -19.62 -6.03 3.17
N GLY A 279 -18.69 -5.85 2.23
CA GLY A 279 -17.27 -5.68 2.54
C GLY A 279 -17.01 -4.46 3.43
N LEU A 280 -17.64 -3.33 3.15
CA LEU A 280 -17.53 -2.11 3.96
C LEU A 280 -18.10 -2.31 5.38
N CYS A 281 -19.22 -3.00 5.52
CA CYS A 281 -19.78 -3.35 6.82
C CYS A 281 -18.85 -4.28 7.61
N LEU A 282 -18.25 -5.30 6.96
CA LEU A 282 -17.31 -6.20 7.61
C LEU A 282 -16.01 -5.47 8.02
N SER A 283 -15.50 -4.57 7.17
CA SER A 283 -14.33 -3.76 7.47
C SER A 283 -14.58 -2.89 8.71
N ALA A 284 -15.71 -2.19 8.74
CA ALA A 284 -16.13 -1.40 9.90
C ALA A 284 -16.36 -2.26 11.17
N THR A 285 -16.97 -3.44 11.03
CA THR A 285 -17.11 -4.39 12.14
C THR A 285 -15.76 -4.79 12.69
N GLY A 286 -14.77 -5.10 11.82
CA GLY A 286 -13.40 -5.34 12.22
C GLY A 286 -12.80 -4.16 12.98
N GLY A 287 -13.02 -2.93 12.51
CA GLY A 287 -12.62 -1.70 13.20
C GLY A 287 -13.23 -1.58 14.61
N VAL A 288 -14.54 -1.78 14.74
CA VAL A 288 -15.22 -1.77 16.07
C VAL A 288 -14.68 -2.88 16.97
N LEU A 289 -14.45 -4.08 16.45
CA LEU A 289 -13.86 -5.18 17.22
C LEU A 289 -12.42 -4.86 17.64
N ILE A 290 -11.62 -4.17 16.83
CA ILE A 290 -10.28 -3.68 17.24
C ILE A 290 -10.42 -2.73 18.44
N PHE A 291 -11.33 -1.76 18.39
CA PHE A 291 -11.57 -0.84 19.51
C PHE A 291 -11.95 -1.59 20.78
N LEU A 292 -12.93 -2.49 20.70
CA LEU A 292 -13.41 -3.25 21.84
C LEU A 292 -12.31 -4.16 22.42
N SER A 293 -11.56 -4.87 21.55
CA SER A 293 -10.51 -5.78 22.02
C SER A 293 -9.36 -5.06 22.71
N VAL A 294 -8.93 -3.90 22.19
CA VAL A 294 -7.84 -3.13 22.79
C VAL A 294 -8.23 -2.52 24.14
N HIS A 295 -9.49 -2.09 24.30
CA HIS A 295 -9.90 -1.36 25.50
C HIS A 295 -10.55 -2.25 26.59
N LEU A 296 -11.07 -3.43 26.22
CA LEU A 296 -11.82 -4.29 27.14
C LEU A 296 -11.16 -5.64 27.43
N ILE A 297 -10.17 -6.05 26.64
CA ILE A 297 -9.58 -7.39 26.72
C ILE A 297 -8.05 -7.27 26.80
N PRO A 298 -7.36 -8.06 27.64
CA PRO A 298 -5.90 -8.10 27.63
C PRO A 298 -5.36 -8.42 26.21
N PRO A 299 -4.27 -7.75 25.77
CA PRO A 299 -3.72 -7.96 24.45
C PRO A 299 -3.20 -9.40 24.29
N SER A 300 -3.67 -10.08 23.27
CA SER A 300 -3.23 -11.41 22.84
C SER A 300 -3.21 -11.49 21.33
N PHE A 301 -2.53 -12.49 20.78
CA PHE A 301 -2.48 -12.65 19.31
C PHE A 301 -3.89 -12.66 18.68
N LEU A 302 -4.81 -13.45 19.21
CA LEU A 302 -6.16 -13.57 18.66
C LEU A 302 -7.04 -12.34 18.92
N SER A 303 -6.90 -11.67 20.08
CA SER A 303 -7.67 -10.45 20.37
C SER A 303 -7.28 -9.30 19.44
N ILE A 304 -6.04 -9.26 18.95
CA ILE A 304 -5.55 -8.25 18.00
C ILE A 304 -5.78 -8.70 16.56
N MET A 305 -5.30 -9.89 16.17
CA MET A 305 -5.31 -10.33 14.77
C MET A 305 -6.65 -10.87 14.27
N GLY A 306 -7.53 -11.34 15.18
CA GLY A 306 -8.89 -11.74 14.82
C GLY A 306 -9.71 -10.59 14.20
N PRO A 307 -9.87 -9.45 14.90
CA PRO A 307 -10.51 -8.26 14.34
C PRO A 307 -9.82 -7.74 13.06
N VAL A 308 -8.48 -7.74 13.02
CA VAL A 308 -7.72 -7.37 11.80
C VAL A 308 -8.07 -8.28 10.61
N ALA A 309 -8.21 -9.57 10.84
CA ALA A 309 -8.61 -10.51 9.80
C ALA A 309 -10.03 -10.23 9.27
N VAL A 310 -10.97 -9.90 10.14
CA VAL A 310 -12.34 -9.51 9.75
C VAL A 310 -12.32 -8.24 8.89
N ALA A 311 -11.61 -7.19 9.33
CA ALA A 311 -11.46 -5.95 8.58
C ALA A 311 -10.84 -6.21 7.20
N THR A 312 -9.77 -6.99 7.15
CA THR A 312 -9.03 -7.28 5.92
C THR A 312 -9.83 -8.17 4.96
N PHE A 313 -10.62 -9.10 5.46
CA PHE A 313 -11.56 -9.87 4.64
C PHE A 313 -12.61 -8.94 3.99
N GLY A 314 -13.18 -8.01 4.77
CA GLY A 314 -14.09 -6.97 4.27
C GLY A 314 -13.44 -6.09 3.21
N LEU A 315 -12.21 -5.66 3.43
CA LEU A 315 -11.40 -4.90 2.48
C LEU A 315 -11.27 -5.60 1.11
N ALA A 316 -11.05 -6.90 1.11
CA ALA A 316 -10.95 -7.68 -0.14
C ALA A 316 -12.25 -7.70 -0.94
N LEU A 317 -13.42 -7.70 -0.27
CA LEU A 317 -14.72 -7.66 -0.93
C LEU A 317 -15.04 -6.30 -1.55
N LEU A 318 -14.63 -5.21 -0.91
CA LEU A 318 -15.02 -3.85 -1.34
C LEU A 318 -14.09 -3.26 -2.40
N THR A 319 -12.78 -3.55 -2.34
CA THR A 319 -11.74 -2.85 -3.09
C THR A 319 -11.96 -2.84 -4.61
N PRO A 320 -12.22 -3.96 -5.31
CA PRO A 320 -12.37 -3.94 -6.77
C PRO A 320 -13.53 -3.07 -7.25
N HIS A 321 -14.67 -3.14 -6.57
CA HIS A 321 -15.84 -2.35 -6.94
C HIS A 321 -15.60 -0.85 -6.72
N VAL A 322 -15.02 -0.47 -5.59
CA VAL A 322 -14.76 0.94 -5.25
C VAL A 322 -13.73 1.56 -6.19
N ILE A 323 -12.67 0.83 -6.56
CA ILE A 323 -11.71 1.28 -7.58
C ILE A 323 -12.41 1.51 -8.92
N THR A 324 -13.21 0.54 -9.36
CA THR A 324 -13.94 0.64 -10.64
C THR A 324 -14.91 1.81 -10.62
N MET A 325 -15.68 1.99 -9.55
CA MET A 325 -16.62 3.09 -9.39
C MET A 325 -15.95 4.47 -9.51
N GLY A 326 -14.76 4.62 -8.91
CA GLY A 326 -14.02 5.88 -8.94
C GLY A 326 -13.33 6.15 -10.27
N MET A 327 -12.83 5.12 -10.94
CA MET A 327 -12.03 5.28 -12.15
C MET A 327 -12.81 5.21 -13.47
N ALA A 328 -13.96 4.53 -13.49
CA ALA A 328 -14.75 4.31 -14.71
C ALA A 328 -15.15 5.60 -15.46
N PRO A 329 -15.46 6.74 -14.80
CA PRO A 329 -15.80 7.97 -15.50
C PRO A 329 -14.60 8.65 -16.20
N PHE A 330 -13.36 8.23 -15.92
CA PHE A 330 -12.14 8.93 -16.33
C PHE A 330 -11.18 8.09 -17.19
N PRO A 331 -11.65 7.44 -18.28
CA PRO A 331 -10.76 6.63 -19.14
C PRO A 331 -9.67 7.47 -19.83
N HIS A 332 -9.95 8.75 -20.14
CA HIS A 332 -9.04 9.70 -20.78
C HIS A 332 -7.90 10.17 -19.88
N ILE A 333 -8.07 10.15 -18.55
CA ILE A 333 -7.06 10.50 -17.54
C ILE A 333 -6.84 9.37 -16.52
N ALA A 334 -7.03 8.11 -16.93
CA ALA A 334 -6.94 6.95 -16.05
C ALA A 334 -5.60 6.84 -15.28
N GLY A 335 -4.50 7.30 -15.87
CA GLY A 335 -3.20 7.38 -15.21
C GLY A 335 -3.20 8.34 -14.02
N SER A 336 -3.71 9.55 -14.22
CA SER A 336 -3.87 10.56 -13.15
C SER A 336 -4.86 10.10 -12.08
N ALA A 337 -5.96 9.44 -12.48
CA ALA A 337 -6.94 8.88 -11.54
C ALA A 337 -6.33 7.80 -10.64
N SER A 338 -5.54 6.87 -11.23
CA SER A 338 -4.82 5.85 -10.45
C SER A 338 -3.77 6.46 -9.51
N ALA A 339 -3.03 7.47 -9.98
CA ALA A 339 -2.02 8.17 -9.19
C ALA A 339 -2.65 8.91 -8.00
N MET A 340 -3.73 9.68 -8.23
CA MET A 340 -4.44 10.42 -7.19
C MET A 340 -5.09 9.48 -6.16
N MET A 341 -5.67 8.37 -6.61
CA MET A 341 -6.26 7.38 -5.70
C MET A 341 -5.20 6.75 -4.80
N GLY A 342 -4.05 6.35 -5.34
CA GLY A 342 -2.93 5.85 -4.54
C GLY A 342 -2.30 6.91 -3.64
N PHE A 343 -2.21 8.16 -4.09
CA PHE A 343 -1.81 9.30 -3.27
C PHE A 343 -2.69 9.45 -2.03
N ILE A 344 -4.02 9.42 -2.20
CA ILE A 344 -4.96 9.56 -1.08
C ILE A 344 -4.82 8.39 -0.09
N GLN A 345 -4.67 7.15 -0.57
CA GLN A 345 -4.46 5.97 0.27
C GLN A 345 -3.15 6.06 1.08
N MET A 346 -2.04 6.40 0.42
CA MET A 346 -0.75 6.53 1.09
C MET A 346 -0.70 7.73 2.03
N SER A 347 -1.34 8.86 1.65
CA SER A 347 -1.45 10.04 2.51
C SER A 347 -2.30 9.76 3.75
N ALA A 348 -3.36 8.95 3.65
CA ALA A 348 -4.14 8.52 4.81
C ALA A 348 -3.27 7.67 5.76
N GLY A 349 -2.49 6.72 5.23
CA GLY A 349 -1.51 5.96 6.01
C GLY A 349 -0.43 6.84 6.63
N PHE A 350 0.10 7.81 5.88
CA PHE A 350 1.06 8.80 6.37
C PHE A 350 0.49 9.63 7.53
N SER A 351 -0.68 10.24 7.34
CA SER A 351 -1.32 11.09 8.36
C SER A 351 -1.62 10.30 9.64
N ALA A 352 -2.15 9.09 9.51
CA ALA A 352 -2.40 8.19 10.62
C ALA A 352 -1.10 7.77 11.33
N GLY A 353 -0.03 7.51 10.60
CA GLY A 353 1.29 7.20 11.15
C GLY A 353 1.88 8.37 11.94
N VAL A 354 1.73 9.61 11.44
CA VAL A 354 2.14 10.83 12.17
C VAL A 354 1.34 10.95 13.47
N ILE A 355 0.01 10.81 13.41
CA ILE A 355 -0.84 10.87 14.61
C ILE A 355 -0.45 9.78 15.61
N ALA A 356 -0.20 8.55 15.15
CA ALA A 356 0.24 7.43 16.00
C ALA A 356 1.61 7.70 16.66
N ALA A 357 2.52 8.37 15.94
CA ALA A 357 3.81 8.76 16.52
C ALA A 357 3.65 9.82 17.62
N LEU A 358 2.71 10.77 17.44
CA LEU A 358 2.41 11.82 18.43
C LEU A 358 1.69 11.28 19.68
N LEU A 359 0.79 10.31 19.53
CA LEU A 359 0.06 9.69 20.65
C LEU A 359 0.96 8.80 21.53
N GLY A 360 2.10 8.36 21.04
CA GLY A 360 3.10 7.59 21.78
C GLY A 360 2.77 6.10 21.87
N SER A 361 1.78 5.68 22.68
CA SER A 361 1.44 4.25 22.89
C SER A 361 0.96 3.57 21.59
N PRO A 362 1.67 2.51 21.11
CA PRO A 362 1.27 1.80 19.91
C PRO A 362 -0.10 1.11 20.04
N LEU A 363 -0.36 0.48 21.16
CA LEU A 363 -1.61 -0.24 21.43
C LEU A 363 -2.82 0.71 21.41
N THR A 364 -2.74 1.83 22.15
CA THR A 364 -3.82 2.83 22.21
C THR A 364 -4.01 3.49 20.84
N SER A 365 -2.92 3.82 20.14
CA SER A 365 -2.99 4.41 18.80
C SER A 365 -3.65 3.45 17.82
N PHE A 366 -3.29 2.16 17.85
CA PHE A 366 -3.90 1.12 17.02
C PHE A 366 -5.39 0.98 17.31
N GLY A 367 -5.78 0.88 18.61
CA GLY A 367 -7.17 0.74 19.03
C GLY A 367 -8.06 1.96 18.79
N THR A 368 -7.48 3.12 18.48
CA THR A 368 -8.22 4.37 18.24
C THR A 368 -8.20 4.78 16.77
N ILE A 369 -7.03 4.85 16.15
CA ILE A 369 -6.86 5.37 14.80
C ILE A 369 -7.49 4.44 13.76
N ILE A 370 -7.24 3.13 13.86
CA ILE A 370 -7.74 2.18 12.86
C ILE A 370 -9.27 2.14 12.84
N PRO A 371 -9.98 2.01 13.98
CA PRO A 371 -11.44 2.12 14.01
C PRO A 371 -11.98 3.43 13.44
N LEU A 372 -11.38 4.58 13.75
CA LEU A 372 -11.79 5.87 13.22
C LEU A 372 -11.62 5.95 11.70
N MET A 373 -10.56 5.41 11.14
CA MET A 373 -10.35 5.34 9.70
C MET A 373 -11.40 4.47 9.01
N GLU A 374 -11.70 3.29 9.55
CA GLU A 374 -12.72 2.40 9.02
C GLU A 374 -14.13 3.04 9.09
N LEU A 375 -14.47 3.70 10.18
CA LEU A 375 -15.73 4.42 10.33
C LEU A 375 -15.81 5.63 9.39
N SER A 376 -14.71 6.33 9.12
CA SER A 376 -14.66 7.44 8.16
C SER A 376 -14.98 6.97 6.74
N ALA A 377 -14.54 5.76 6.37
CA ALA A 377 -14.89 5.13 5.09
C ALA A 377 -16.41 4.88 4.97
N VAL A 378 -17.03 4.35 6.03
CA VAL A 378 -18.49 4.17 6.09
C VAL A 378 -19.21 5.51 5.97
N ALA A 379 -18.81 6.49 6.77
CA ALA A 379 -19.43 7.83 6.74
C ALA A 379 -19.35 8.44 5.32
N SER A 380 -18.20 8.35 4.67
CA SER A 380 -18.01 8.84 3.30
C SER A 380 -18.95 8.17 2.31
N TYR A 381 -19.12 6.85 2.40
CA TYR A 381 -20.01 6.10 1.53
C TYR A 381 -21.50 6.44 1.80
N VAL A 382 -21.90 6.54 3.07
CA VAL A 382 -23.28 6.86 3.45
C VAL A 382 -23.68 8.26 3.00
N VAL A 383 -22.82 9.26 3.24
CA VAL A 383 -23.04 10.64 2.79
C VAL A 383 -23.26 10.67 1.27
N PHE A 384 -22.42 9.99 0.51
CA PHE A 384 -22.57 9.90 -0.93
C PHE A 384 -23.89 9.23 -1.34
N ALA A 385 -24.26 8.12 -0.69
CA ALA A 385 -25.50 7.40 -1.01
C ALA A 385 -26.75 8.27 -0.75
N VAL A 386 -26.73 9.06 0.31
CA VAL A 386 -27.83 10.00 0.64
C VAL A 386 -27.92 11.13 -0.39
N ILE A 387 -26.78 11.76 -0.73
CA ILE A 387 -26.75 12.86 -1.72
C ILE A 387 -27.19 12.36 -3.10
N SER A 388 -26.73 11.18 -3.50
CA SER A 388 -27.07 10.62 -4.81
C SER A 388 -28.55 10.27 -4.93
N ARG A 389 -29.21 9.83 -3.83
CA ARG A 389 -30.65 9.57 -3.81
C ARG A 389 -31.51 10.86 -3.91
N ARG A 390 -31.01 11.99 -3.42
CA ARG A 390 -31.73 13.28 -3.51
C ARG A 390 -31.65 13.92 -4.90
N ARG A 391 -30.73 13.44 -5.74
CA ARG A 391 -30.52 13.99 -7.11
C ARG A 391 -31.12 13.09 -8.20
N ALA A 392 -31.55 11.88 -7.86
CA ALA A 392 -32.28 10.95 -8.70
C ALA A 392 -33.80 11.10 -8.49
#